data_99bc6afcae159f0c2bd6a3c6d53c8675
#
_entry.id   99bc6afcae159f0c2bd6a3c6d53c8675
#
_cell.length_a   1.000
_cell.length_b   1.000
_cell.length_c   1.000
_cell.angle_alpha   90.00
_cell.angle_beta   90.00
_cell.angle_gamma   90.00
#
_symmetry.space_group_name_H-M   'P 1'
#
loop_
_entity.id
_entity.type
_entity.pdbx_description
1 polymer ?
#
loop_
_entity_poly.entity_id
_entity_poly.type
_entity_poly.pdbx_seq_one_letter_code
_entity_poly.pdbx_strand_id
1 'polypeptide(L)'
;MKITLDVENTVTHRGGKMHLDPFEPENSLTMVGVLTDQGMEQHFPFDHADVPNQKDYYERVQWYLDEATILICHNAAHDLLWLWESGFTYDGPVFDTMLAEYVLQRGIKEPLSLEACAERYELDTKKQDTLKEYFKQGYSTRDIPYNELCEYLSADLHATQ
;
A
#
# COMPACT_ATOMS: atom_id res chain seq x y z
N MET A 1 -9.44 -15.55 -7.18
CA MET A 1 -10.07 -14.59 -6.25
C MET A 1 -9.68 -13.18 -6.62
N LYS A 2 -10.48 -12.17 -6.28
CA LYS A 2 -10.06 -10.77 -6.41
C LYS A 2 -9.25 -10.40 -5.17
N ILE A 3 -8.15 -9.71 -5.37
CA ILE A 3 -7.25 -9.32 -4.28
C ILE A 3 -7.02 -7.82 -4.34
N THR A 4 -7.35 -7.13 -3.26
CA THR A 4 -6.93 -5.77 -3.01
C THR A 4 -5.59 -5.82 -2.30
N LEU A 5 -4.61 -5.08 -2.78
CA LEU A 5 -3.25 -5.05 -2.25
C LEU A 5 -2.77 -3.62 -2.11
N ASP A 6 -2.02 -3.37 -1.06
CA ASP A 6 -1.33 -2.12 -0.80
C ASP A 6 0.02 -2.39 -0.15
N VAL A 7 1.03 -1.58 -0.44
CA VAL A 7 2.38 -1.72 0.11
C VAL A 7 2.76 -0.49 0.91
N GLU A 8 3.44 -0.73 2.04
CA GLU A 8 4.10 0.31 2.82
C GLU A 8 5.61 0.20 2.66
N ASN A 9 6.25 1.32 2.43
CA ASN A 9 7.70 1.40 2.26
C ASN A 9 8.29 2.59 3.02
N THR A 10 9.59 2.50 3.30
CA THR A 10 10.32 3.64 3.84
C THR A 10 10.55 4.69 2.76
N VAL A 11 10.84 5.91 3.19
CA VAL A 11 11.04 7.08 2.33
C VAL A 11 12.35 7.74 2.70
N THR A 12 13.17 8.06 1.72
CA THR A 12 14.42 8.80 1.90
C THR A 12 14.26 10.25 1.48
N HIS A 13 14.75 11.16 2.30
CA HIS A 13 14.80 12.59 2.00
C HIS A 13 16.23 12.99 1.66
N ARG A 14 16.48 13.39 0.41
CA ARG A 14 17.81 13.82 -0.04
C ARG A 14 17.71 15.05 -0.94
N GLY A 15 18.52 16.07 -0.66
CA GLY A 15 18.56 17.28 -1.49
C GLY A 15 17.22 18.03 -1.57
N GLY A 16 16.40 17.99 -0.51
CA GLY A 16 15.07 18.61 -0.49
C GLY A 16 14.00 17.86 -1.29
N LYS A 17 14.32 16.67 -1.78
CA LYS A 17 13.39 15.79 -2.50
C LYS A 17 13.09 14.54 -1.68
N MET A 18 11.88 14.05 -1.83
CA MET A 18 11.40 12.80 -1.27
C MET A 18 11.53 11.69 -2.32
N HIS A 19 12.19 10.60 -1.97
CA HIS A 19 12.37 9.43 -2.80
C HIS A 19 11.52 8.29 -2.22
N LEU A 20 10.54 7.83 -3.00
CA LEU A 20 9.57 6.80 -2.62
C LEU A 20 9.84 5.46 -3.32
N ASP A 21 10.75 5.47 -4.29
CA ASP A 21 10.97 4.34 -5.18
C ASP A 21 11.92 3.30 -4.57
N PRO A 22 11.84 2.03 -5.01
CA PRO A 22 12.68 0.95 -4.49
C PRO A 22 14.12 0.97 -5.00
N PHE A 23 14.46 1.85 -5.96
CA PHE A 23 15.82 2.00 -6.46
C PHE A 23 16.71 2.86 -5.56
N GLU A 24 16.09 3.60 -4.63
CA GLU A 24 16.86 4.28 -3.59
C GLU A 24 17.36 3.23 -2.58
N PRO A 25 18.70 3.03 -2.42
CA PRO A 25 19.25 1.95 -1.61
C PRO A 25 18.91 1.99 -0.12
N GLU A 26 18.52 3.15 0.39
CA GLU A 26 18.11 3.35 1.78
C GLU A 26 16.63 3.02 2.02
N ASN A 27 15.85 2.84 0.95
CA ASN A 27 14.45 2.48 1.05
C ASN A 27 14.27 0.96 1.17
N SER A 28 13.25 0.55 1.90
CA SER A 28 12.88 -0.84 2.09
C SER A 28 11.36 -1.02 2.04
N LEU A 29 10.93 -2.21 1.61
CA LEU A 29 9.54 -2.64 1.73
C LEU A 29 9.25 -2.95 3.20
N THR A 30 8.36 -2.19 3.82
CA THR A 30 8.03 -2.35 5.23
C THR A 30 6.95 -3.40 5.44
N MET A 31 5.87 -3.33 4.67
CA MET A 31 4.70 -4.20 4.83
C MET A 31 3.95 -4.36 3.52
N VAL A 32 3.34 -5.54 3.34
CA VAL A 32 2.33 -5.80 2.30
C VAL A 32 1.01 -6.13 2.97
N GLY A 33 -0.05 -5.43 2.60
CA GLY A 33 -1.42 -5.73 2.98
C GLY A 33 -2.18 -6.42 1.86
N VAL A 34 -3.00 -7.39 2.22
CA VAL A 34 -3.85 -8.14 1.29
C VAL A 34 -5.25 -8.25 1.86
N LEU A 35 -6.25 -7.93 1.04
CA LEU A 35 -7.67 -8.12 1.35
C LEU A 35 -8.34 -8.86 0.19
N THR A 36 -8.95 -10.00 0.47
CA THR A 36 -9.66 -10.79 -0.54
C THR A 36 -11.10 -10.36 -0.69
N ASP A 37 -11.73 -10.70 -1.82
CA ASP A 37 -13.17 -10.50 -2.07
C ASP A 37 -14.08 -11.34 -1.14
N GLN A 38 -13.50 -12.23 -0.33
CA GLN A 38 -14.18 -12.99 0.71
C GLN A 38 -14.02 -12.37 2.12
N GLY A 39 -13.36 -11.21 2.20
CA GLY A 39 -13.14 -10.48 3.44
C GLY A 39 -11.99 -11.01 4.30
N MET A 40 -11.12 -11.86 3.75
CA MET A 40 -9.90 -12.27 4.45
C MET A 40 -8.85 -11.19 4.29
N GLU A 41 -8.38 -10.65 5.41
CA GLU A 41 -7.35 -9.62 5.47
C GLU A 41 -6.10 -10.16 6.16
N GLN A 42 -4.92 -9.86 5.61
CA GLN A 42 -3.63 -10.20 6.19
C GLN A 42 -2.60 -9.11 5.95
N HIS A 43 -1.69 -8.93 6.92
CA HIS A 43 -0.58 -8.01 6.87
C HIS A 43 0.73 -8.78 7.01
N PHE A 44 1.68 -8.51 6.14
CA PHE A 44 2.97 -9.20 6.06
C PHE A 44 4.10 -8.19 6.26
N PRO A 45 4.68 -8.08 7.48
CA PRO A 45 5.83 -7.23 7.72
C PRO A 45 7.12 -7.83 7.15
N PHE A 46 7.87 -7.06 6.36
CA PHE A 46 9.16 -7.43 5.78
C PHE A 46 10.32 -6.71 6.46
N ASP A 47 10.24 -5.40 6.63
CA ASP A 47 11.23 -4.60 7.36
C ASP A 47 10.53 -3.67 8.35
N HIS A 48 10.24 -4.18 9.53
CA HIS A 48 9.58 -3.44 10.61
C HIS A 48 10.35 -3.56 11.92
N ALA A 49 10.46 -2.47 12.69
CA ALA A 49 11.26 -2.46 13.91
C ALA A 49 10.70 -3.37 15.03
N ASP A 50 9.37 -3.44 15.17
CA ASP A 50 8.72 -4.19 16.25
C ASP A 50 8.50 -5.67 15.92
N VAL A 51 8.44 -6.03 14.64
CA VAL A 51 8.04 -7.37 14.21
C VAL A 51 9.04 -7.94 13.20
N PRO A 52 9.67 -9.09 13.51
CA PRO A 52 10.62 -9.69 12.59
C PRO A 52 9.91 -10.24 11.35
N ASN A 53 10.59 -10.14 10.20
CA ASN A 53 10.21 -10.84 8.99
C ASN A 53 10.24 -12.36 9.23
N GLN A 54 9.20 -13.06 8.80
CA GLN A 54 9.11 -14.52 8.86
C GLN A 54 9.39 -15.10 7.46
N LYS A 55 10.08 -16.25 7.44
CA LYS A 55 10.52 -16.87 6.19
C LYS A 55 9.39 -17.23 5.23
N ASP A 56 8.19 -17.51 5.77
CA ASP A 56 7.02 -17.89 4.96
C ASP A 56 6.24 -16.70 4.42
N TYR A 57 6.52 -15.46 4.85
CA TYR A 57 5.77 -14.29 4.38
C TYR A 57 5.94 -14.06 2.88
N TYR A 58 7.14 -14.25 2.35
CA TYR A 58 7.37 -14.15 0.93
C TYR A 58 6.52 -15.16 0.14
N GLU A 59 6.55 -16.43 0.54
CA GLU A 59 5.79 -17.50 -0.12
C GLU A 59 4.27 -17.25 -0.02
N ARG A 60 3.81 -16.75 1.11
CA ARG A 60 2.39 -16.44 1.32
C ARG A 60 1.91 -15.26 0.48
N VAL A 61 2.67 -14.18 0.40
CA VAL A 61 2.33 -13.06 -0.48
C VAL A 61 2.36 -13.52 -1.94
N GLN A 62 3.38 -14.27 -2.36
CA GLN A 62 3.45 -14.81 -3.73
C GLN A 62 2.25 -15.71 -4.02
N TRP A 63 1.83 -16.55 -3.07
CA TRP A 63 0.65 -17.38 -3.24
C TRP A 63 -0.63 -16.54 -3.50
N TYR A 64 -0.82 -15.42 -2.79
CA TYR A 64 -1.94 -14.52 -3.08
C TYR A 64 -1.85 -13.92 -4.48
N LEU A 65 -0.66 -13.53 -4.92
CA LEU A 65 -0.45 -13.00 -6.27
C LEU A 65 -0.75 -14.06 -7.34
N ASP A 66 -0.32 -15.30 -7.13
CA ASP A 66 -0.56 -16.42 -8.06
C ASP A 66 -2.05 -16.79 -8.16
N GLU A 67 -2.79 -16.69 -7.06
CA GLU A 67 -4.24 -16.99 -7.01
C GLU A 67 -5.12 -15.80 -7.42
N ALA A 68 -4.53 -14.62 -7.63
CA ALA A 68 -5.28 -13.44 -8.01
C ALA A 68 -5.80 -13.53 -9.44
N THR A 69 -7.11 -13.52 -9.61
CA THR A 69 -7.74 -13.35 -10.94
C THR A 69 -7.72 -11.90 -11.41
N ILE A 70 -7.60 -10.96 -10.48
CA ILE A 70 -7.36 -9.54 -10.69
C ILE A 70 -6.78 -8.95 -9.42
N LEU A 71 -5.77 -8.11 -9.56
CA LEU A 71 -5.20 -7.31 -8.49
C LEU A 71 -5.83 -5.92 -8.51
N ILE A 72 -6.28 -5.44 -7.36
CA ILE A 72 -6.89 -4.12 -7.18
C ILE A 72 -5.93 -3.29 -6.30
N CYS A 73 -5.49 -2.13 -6.81
CA CYS A 73 -4.61 -1.22 -6.09
C CYS A 73 -5.05 0.23 -6.33
N HIS A 74 -4.60 1.14 -5.47
CA HIS A 74 -4.73 2.58 -5.70
C HIS A 74 -3.37 3.17 -6.06
N ASN A 75 -3.14 3.52 -7.33
CA ASN A 75 -1.82 3.82 -7.90
C ASN A 75 -0.95 2.55 -8.06
N ALA A 76 -1.49 1.57 -8.74
CA ALA A 76 -0.90 0.24 -8.93
C ALA A 76 0.56 0.24 -9.43
N ALA A 77 0.98 1.28 -10.14
CA ALA A 77 2.36 1.42 -10.59
C ALA A 77 3.35 1.45 -9.43
N HIS A 78 2.98 2.06 -8.30
CA HIS A 78 3.80 2.09 -7.09
C HIS A 78 3.91 0.71 -6.46
N ASP A 79 2.77 0.04 -6.22
CA ASP A 79 2.73 -1.27 -5.57
C ASP A 79 3.47 -2.33 -6.38
N LEU A 80 3.20 -2.40 -7.69
CA LEU A 80 3.84 -3.35 -8.59
C LEU A 80 5.35 -3.15 -8.67
N LEU A 81 5.82 -1.90 -8.71
CA LEU A 81 7.25 -1.61 -8.74
C LEU A 81 7.95 -2.12 -7.47
N TRP A 82 7.35 -1.89 -6.29
CA TRP A 82 7.86 -2.40 -5.04
C TRP A 82 7.84 -3.92 -4.97
N LEU A 83 6.77 -4.55 -5.43
CA LEU A 83 6.68 -6.01 -5.48
C LEU A 83 7.78 -6.62 -6.36
N TRP A 84 7.93 -6.13 -7.59
CA TRP A 84 8.91 -6.67 -8.54
C TRP A 84 10.34 -6.47 -8.05
N GLU A 85 10.70 -5.30 -7.55
CA GLU A 85 12.03 -5.03 -7.02
C GLU A 85 12.32 -5.79 -5.70
N SER A 86 11.27 -6.19 -4.98
CA SER A 86 11.38 -7.08 -3.82
C SER A 86 11.41 -8.56 -4.19
N GLY A 87 11.35 -8.92 -5.47
CA GLY A 87 11.48 -10.27 -5.99
C GLY A 87 10.16 -11.01 -6.20
N PHE A 88 9.02 -10.39 -5.96
CA PHE A 88 7.72 -10.97 -6.29
C PHE A 88 7.46 -10.94 -7.79
N THR A 89 6.58 -11.82 -8.27
CA THR A 89 6.14 -11.87 -9.66
C THR A 89 4.63 -11.74 -9.75
N TYR A 90 4.18 -10.89 -10.65
CA TYR A 90 2.78 -10.78 -11.03
C TYR A 90 2.67 -10.23 -12.46
N ASP A 91 1.95 -10.93 -13.32
CA ASP A 91 1.69 -10.56 -14.72
C ASP A 91 0.20 -10.62 -15.08
N GLY A 92 -0.65 -10.79 -14.06
CA GLY A 92 -2.09 -10.87 -14.21
C GLY A 92 -2.78 -9.52 -14.43
N PRO A 93 -4.11 -9.52 -14.59
CA PRO A 93 -4.91 -8.29 -14.71
C PRO A 93 -4.82 -7.41 -13.48
N VAL A 94 -4.73 -6.08 -13.71
CA VAL A 94 -4.70 -5.06 -12.67
C VAL A 94 -5.85 -4.08 -12.85
N PHE A 95 -6.55 -3.79 -11.77
CA PHE A 95 -7.51 -2.69 -11.69
C PHE A 95 -6.95 -1.59 -10.77
N ASP A 96 -6.58 -0.46 -11.38
CA ASP A 96 -6.08 0.70 -10.66
C ASP A 96 -7.22 1.68 -10.38
N THR A 97 -7.60 1.80 -9.10
CA THR A 97 -8.71 2.68 -8.69
C THR A 97 -8.40 4.15 -8.90
N MET A 98 -7.12 4.57 -8.83
CA MET A 98 -6.72 5.94 -9.13
C MET A 98 -6.93 6.27 -10.62
N LEU A 99 -6.56 5.36 -11.53
CA LEU A 99 -6.83 5.51 -12.96
C LEU A 99 -8.32 5.49 -13.27
N ALA A 100 -9.09 4.63 -12.59
CA ALA A 100 -10.54 4.60 -12.73
C ALA A 100 -11.18 5.96 -12.35
N GLU A 101 -10.76 6.54 -11.21
CA GLU A 101 -11.19 7.87 -10.80
C GLU A 101 -10.83 8.95 -11.83
N TYR A 102 -9.60 8.92 -12.33
CA TYR A 102 -9.18 9.86 -13.37
C TYR A 102 -10.11 9.83 -14.60
N VAL A 103 -10.48 8.63 -15.05
CA VAL A 103 -11.39 8.45 -16.19
C VAL A 103 -12.80 8.92 -15.85
N LEU A 104 -13.31 8.60 -14.66
CA LEU A 104 -14.65 9.01 -14.21
C LEU A 104 -14.83 10.53 -14.09
N GLN A 105 -13.78 11.24 -13.74
CA GLN A 105 -13.80 12.70 -13.62
C GLN A 105 -14.00 13.44 -14.95
N ARG A 106 -13.80 12.79 -16.08
CA ARG A 106 -14.01 13.36 -17.43
C ARG A 106 -13.39 14.75 -17.64
N GLY A 107 -12.18 14.96 -17.09
CA GLY A 107 -11.44 16.23 -17.20
C GLY A 107 -11.69 17.24 -16.07
N ILE A 108 -12.55 16.95 -15.12
CA ILE A 108 -12.63 17.67 -13.85
C ILE A 108 -11.37 17.28 -13.05
N LYS A 109 -10.56 18.26 -12.65
CA LYS A 109 -9.26 18.01 -12.01
C LYS A 109 -9.40 17.97 -10.48
N GLU A 110 -10.16 17.02 -9.97
CA GLU A 110 -10.21 16.75 -8.53
C GLU A 110 -8.98 15.94 -8.07
N PRO A 111 -8.56 16.07 -6.82
CA PRO A 111 -7.47 15.25 -6.27
C PRO A 111 -7.74 13.75 -6.38
N LEU A 112 -6.70 12.98 -6.73
CA LEU A 112 -6.77 11.53 -6.97
C LEU A 112 -6.15 10.70 -5.85
N SER A 113 -5.64 11.32 -4.76
CA SER A 113 -5.16 10.56 -3.61
C SER A 113 -6.28 9.68 -3.04
N LEU A 114 -5.90 8.54 -2.45
CA LEU A 114 -6.88 7.64 -1.84
C LEU A 114 -7.73 8.36 -0.78
N GLU A 115 -7.10 9.21 0.05
CA GLU A 115 -7.79 10.05 1.03
C GLU A 115 -8.86 10.94 0.38
N ALA A 116 -8.51 11.66 -0.68
CA ALA A 116 -9.46 12.56 -1.38
C ALA A 116 -10.60 11.78 -2.05
N CYS A 117 -10.31 10.61 -2.60
CA CYS A 117 -11.33 9.72 -3.16
C CYS A 117 -12.25 9.19 -2.06
N ALA A 118 -11.68 8.70 -0.95
CA ALA A 118 -12.44 8.19 0.19
C ALA A 118 -13.36 9.26 0.80
N GLU A 119 -12.88 10.50 0.95
CA GLU A 119 -13.73 11.63 1.39
C GLU A 119 -14.89 11.88 0.42
N ARG A 120 -14.62 11.86 -0.89
CA ARG A 120 -15.63 12.09 -1.93
C ARG A 120 -16.73 11.03 -1.92
N TYR A 121 -16.38 9.79 -1.60
CA TYR A 121 -17.30 8.66 -1.49
C TYR A 121 -17.83 8.44 -0.08
N GLU A 122 -17.55 9.36 0.86
CA GLU A 122 -17.99 9.29 2.26
C GLU A 122 -17.53 8.01 2.98
N LEU A 123 -16.34 7.50 2.62
CA LEU A 123 -15.71 6.37 3.30
C LEU A 123 -15.01 6.83 4.59
N ASP A 124 -14.81 5.92 5.53
CA ASP A 124 -14.17 6.26 6.82
C ASP A 124 -12.66 6.53 6.64
N THR A 125 -12.24 7.77 6.86
CA THR A 125 -10.84 8.24 6.73
C THR A 125 -10.19 8.58 8.06
N LYS A 126 -10.87 8.40 9.19
CA LYS A 126 -10.44 8.90 10.52
C LYS A 126 -9.08 8.39 11.00
N LYS A 127 -8.57 7.28 10.44
CA LYS A 127 -7.29 6.68 10.85
C LYS A 127 -6.06 7.29 10.17
N GLN A 128 -6.23 8.05 9.10
CA GLN A 128 -5.11 8.66 8.35
C GLN A 128 -4.42 9.81 9.12
N ASP A 129 -5.12 10.48 10.02
CA ASP A 129 -4.56 11.59 10.77
C ASP A 129 -3.46 11.15 11.76
N THR A 130 -3.55 9.94 12.31
CA THR A 130 -2.57 9.40 13.25
C THR A 130 -1.20 9.20 12.59
N LEU A 131 -1.15 8.62 11.38
CA LEU A 131 0.11 8.43 10.67
C LEU A 131 0.74 9.74 10.21
N LYS A 132 -0.06 10.70 9.78
CA LYS A 132 0.44 12.04 9.41
C LYS A 132 1.22 12.69 10.55
N GLU A 133 0.79 12.47 11.80
CA GLU A 133 1.49 13.00 12.97
C GLU A 133 2.84 12.32 13.17
N TYR A 134 2.94 11.00 13.00
CA TYR A 134 4.23 10.30 13.05
C TYR A 134 5.18 10.78 11.96
N PHE A 135 4.72 10.95 10.72
CA PHE A 135 5.55 11.49 9.63
C PHE A 135 6.04 12.90 9.89
N LYS A 136 5.21 13.79 10.49
CA LYS A 136 5.62 15.14 10.91
C LYS A 136 6.73 15.10 11.97
N GLN A 137 6.73 14.09 12.84
CA GLN A 137 7.75 13.87 13.86
C GLN A 137 9.01 13.19 13.29
N GLY A 138 9.05 12.85 12.01
CA GLY A 138 10.19 12.23 11.35
C GLY A 138 10.27 10.70 11.44
N TYR A 139 9.20 10.04 11.88
CA TYR A 139 9.12 8.58 11.87
C TYR A 139 9.01 8.06 10.43
N SER A 140 9.70 6.94 10.16
CA SER A 140 9.46 6.17 8.94
C SER A 140 8.38 5.12 9.18
N THR A 141 7.82 4.54 8.12
CA THR A 141 6.85 3.42 8.23
C THR A 141 7.41 2.24 9.02
N ARG A 142 8.74 2.04 8.96
CA ARG A 142 9.46 1.02 9.72
C ARG A 142 9.35 1.21 11.24
N ASP A 143 9.29 2.46 11.71
CA ASP A 143 9.40 2.83 13.12
C ASP A 143 8.04 3.17 13.76
N ILE A 144 6.97 3.26 12.96
CA ILE A 144 5.60 3.46 13.46
C ILE A 144 5.16 2.20 14.22
N PRO A 145 4.51 2.31 15.39
CA PRO A 145 4.03 1.13 16.12
C PRO A 145 3.24 0.18 15.21
N TYR A 146 3.59 -1.11 15.24
CA TYR A 146 3.07 -2.12 14.31
C TYR A 146 1.54 -2.13 14.22
N ASN A 147 0.85 -2.06 15.37
CA ASN A 147 -0.61 -2.06 15.39
C ASN A 147 -1.22 -0.85 14.68
N GLU A 148 -0.62 0.33 14.84
CA GLU A 148 -1.08 1.56 14.19
C GLU A 148 -0.83 1.53 12.68
N LEU A 149 0.30 0.98 12.25
CA LEU A 149 0.59 0.77 10.83
C LEU A 149 -0.38 -0.24 10.21
N CYS A 150 -0.70 -1.34 10.91
CA CYS A 150 -1.71 -2.31 10.48
C CYS A 150 -3.10 -1.68 10.36
N GLU A 151 -3.51 -0.85 11.31
CA GLU A 151 -4.81 -0.16 11.25
C GLU A 151 -4.91 0.81 10.08
N TYR A 152 -3.81 1.51 9.78
CA TYR A 152 -3.73 2.39 8.62
C TYR A 152 -3.83 1.59 7.32
N LEU A 153 -3.01 0.56 7.14
CA LEU A 153 -3.01 -0.30 5.97
C LEU A 153 -4.36 -0.99 5.76
N SER A 154 -5.01 -1.43 6.85
CA SER A 154 -6.39 -1.95 6.80
C SER A 154 -7.38 -0.93 6.25
N ALA A 155 -7.31 0.31 6.72
CA ALA A 155 -8.19 1.38 6.23
C ALA A 155 -7.98 1.64 4.73
N ASP A 156 -6.73 1.66 4.26
CA ASP A 156 -6.40 1.86 2.85
C ASP A 156 -6.88 0.69 1.97
N LEU A 157 -6.71 -0.56 2.43
CA LEU A 157 -7.24 -1.73 1.75
C LEU A 157 -8.77 -1.68 1.58
N HIS A 158 -9.49 -1.36 2.66
CA HIS A 158 -10.96 -1.27 2.62
C HIS A 158 -11.45 -0.08 1.79
N ALA A 159 -10.74 1.04 1.80
CA ALA A 159 -11.08 2.19 0.96
C ALA A 159 -10.83 1.92 -0.54
N THR A 160 -9.86 1.06 -0.86
CA THR A 160 -9.50 0.70 -2.23
C THR A 160 -10.42 -0.39 -2.82
N GLN A 161 -10.96 -1.29 -1.99
CA GLN A 161 -11.84 -2.39 -2.41
C GLN A 161 -13.24 -1.92 -2.87
#